data_7bf5d116bfec2d1794146a7ad982dec8
#
_entry.id   7bf5d116bfec2d1794146a7ad982dec8
#
_cell.length_a   1.000
_cell.length_b   1.000
_cell.length_c   1.000
_cell.angle_alpha   90.00
_cell.angle_beta   90.00
_cell.angle_gamma   90.00
#
_symmetry.space_group_name_H-M   'P 1'
#
loop_
_entity.id
_entity.type
_entity.pdbx_description
1 polymer ?
#
loop_
_entity_poly.entity_id
_entity_poly.type
_entity_poly.pdbx_seq_one_letter_code
_entity_poly.pdbx_strand_id
1 'polypeptide(L)'
;MISLARYSALLAHPDFKSVLIASIIGRLPIGVTGLSILLLAQGATGSFARGGTAAAAYVVGLACFAPILGRIIDRSGPRSVLVWCSIAFPVSLIALVAAVRSEADGVLLPLAAAFAAGANFPPITVCMRTFFRRRLAEEHLLATAYSLESVLIETIFIVGPVLVAFFVAYMSASAAVLFAAFCAITGTLLFLRSRALRSWQIEARTRDSLFGPLAERDFLPLFIVILGYSGSFGLVEIGVTAYSAEAGNPALAGILLGVMSAGSAAGGLAYGSRSWRLPLARQFAVTLCTLGAGIALLAVPMNAWLFAIVSIAAGVVMAPTLTIQSMLVARIASPEHLTEAFTWSSTGLLAGVGIGMAAGGWLIERWSSGAALVAGAIVAVSAGTLAAAWLRAE
;
A
#
# COMPACT_ATOMS: atom_id res chain seq x y z
N MET A 1 -18.02 19.15 7.56
CA MET A 1 -16.75 19.92 7.62
C MET A 1 -15.67 19.03 8.21
N ILE A 2 -14.46 19.09 7.66
CA ILE A 2 -13.29 18.36 8.20
C ILE A 2 -12.88 19.03 9.51
N SER A 3 -12.82 18.29 10.61
CA SER A 3 -12.39 18.83 11.91
C SER A 3 -10.86 18.90 11.97
N LEU A 4 -10.29 20.06 11.66
CA LEU A 4 -8.85 20.30 11.78
C LEU A 4 -8.36 20.16 13.24
N ALA A 5 -9.24 20.31 14.23
CA ALA A 5 -8.90 20.20 15.65
C ALA A 5 -8.34 18.82 16.02
N ARG A 6 -8.85 17.71 15.44
CA ARG A 6 -8.33 16.37 15.71
C ARG A 6 -6.94 16.16 15.13
N TYR A 7 -6.71 16.66 13.92
CA TYR A 7 -5.39 16.58 13.29
C TYR A 7 -4.38 17.46 14.05
N SER A 8 -4.78 18.64 14.52
CA SER A 8 -3.92 19.50 15.35
C SER A 8 -3.61 18.87 16.70
N ALA A 9 -4.59 18.23 17.35
CA ALA A 9 -4.38 17.46 18.58
C ALA A 9 -3.39 16.30 18.37
N LEU A 10 -3.54 15.55 17.26
CA LEU A 10 -2.63 14.47 16.89
C LEU A 10 -1.20 15.01 16.68
N LEU A 11 -1.05 16.11 15.95
CA LEU A 11 0.24 16.74 15.68
C LEU A 11 0.85 17.45 16.90
N ALA A 12 0.04 17.75 17.93
CA ALA A 12 0.53 18.29 19.20
C ALA A 12 1.17 17.23 20.11
N HIS A 13 0.91 15.94 19.84
CA HIS A 13 1.55 14.85 20.57
C HIS A 13 3.08 14.92 20.46
N PRO A 14 3.82 14.75 21.55
CA PRO A 14 5.28 14.79 21.54
C PRO A 14 5.85 13.82 20.51
N ASP A 15 6.84 14.27 19.74
CA ASP A 15 7.55 13.50 18.73
C ASP A 15 6.75 13.07 17.48
N PHE A 16 5.42 13.27 17.44
CA PHE A 16 4.60 12.81 16.32
C PHE A 16 5.02 13.46 15.00
N LYS A 17 5.30 14.77 15.01
CA LYS A 17 5.75 15.51 13.81
C LYS A 17 7.07 14.97 13.26
N SER A 18 8.06 14.74 14.13
CA SER A 18 9.39 14.26 13.71
C SER A 18 9.31 12.83 13.13
N VAL A 19 8.51 11.98 13.77
CA VAL A 19 8.26 10.61 13.31
C VAL A 19 7.52 10.61 11.98
N LEU A 20 6.52 11.49 11.81
CA LEU A 20 5.74 11.61 10.59
C LEU A 20 6.63 12.06 9.42
N ILE A 21 7.45 13.11 9.60
CA ILE A 21 8.37 13.61 8.56
C ILE A 21 9.37 12.51 8.16
N ALA A 22 10.00 11.86 9.15
CA ALA A 22 10.91 10.76 8.90
C ALA A 22 10.24 9.61 8.11
N SER A 23 8.99 9.32 8.47
CA SER A 23 8.23 8.26 7.80
C SER A 23 7.84 8.63 6.36
N ILE A 24 7.50 9.88 6.08
CA ILE A 24 7.19 10.34 4.71
C ILE A 24 8.39 10.11 3.80
N ILE A 25 9.58 10.59 4.22
CA ILE A 25 10.82 10.42 3.44
C ILE A 25 11.13 8.93 3.24
N GLY A 26 11.07 8.13 4.29
CA GLY A 26 11.39 6.70 4.22
C GLY A 26 10.36 5.84 3.48
N ARG A 27 9.17 6.38 3.20
CA ARG A 27 8.11 5.71 2.43
C ARG A 27 8.06 6.15 0.96
N LEU A 28 8.69 7.26 0.57
CA LEU A 28 8.77 7.65 -0.84
C LEU A 28 9.19 6.50 -1.77
N PRO A 29 10.11 5.61 -1.36
CA PRO A 29 10.46 4.44 -2.17
C PRO A 29 9.27 3.54 -2.54
N ILE A 30 8.17 3.52 -1.79
CA ILE A 30 6.96 2.75 -2.12
C ILE A 30 6.42 3.16 -3.50
N GLY A 31 6.34 4.47 -3.76
CA GLY A 31 5.82 4.99 -5.02
C GLY A 31 6.86 5.11 -6.14
N VAL A 32 8.16 5.05 -5.81
CA VAL A 32 9.25 5.31 -6.76
C VAL A 32 9.88 4.01 -7.27
N THR A 33 10.14 3.02 -6.39
CA THR A 33 11.03 1.90 -6.69
C THR A 33 10.52 1.00 -7.81
N GLY A 34 9.25 0.58 -7.75
CA GLY A 34 8.70 -0.38 -8.73
C GLY A 34 8.79 0.14 -10.17
N LEU A 35 8.31 1.37 -10.38
CA LEU A 35 8.35 2.02 -11.70
C LEU A 35 9.78 2.30 -12.16
N SER A 36 10.67 2.73 -11.26
CA SER A 36 12.08 2.96 -11.59
C SER A 36 12.80 1.70 -12.01
N ILE A 37 12.55 0.55 -11.36
CA ILE A 37 13.10 -0.76 -11.72
C ILE A 37 12.62 -1.17 -13.12
N LEU A 38 11.32 -1.01 -13.39
CA LEU A 38 10.72 -1.30 -14.69
C LEU A 38 11.43 -0.50 -15.80
N LEU A 39 11.49 0.83 -15.62
CA LEU A 39 12.08 1.72 -16.63
C LEU A 39 13.61 1.54 -16.79
N LEU A 40 14.32 1.20 -15.70
CA LEU A 40 15.74 0.88 -15.74
C LEU A 40 16.00 -0.36 -16.60
N ALA A 41 15.29 -1.45 -16.33
CA ALA A 41 15.49 -2.70 -17.07
C ALA A 41 14.95 -2.60 -18.52
N GLN A 42 13.83 -1.90 -18.74
CA GLN A 42 13.29 -1.63 -20.07
C GLN A 42 14.26 -0.78 -20.91
N GLY A 43 14.82 0.30 -20.33
CA GLY A 43 15.76 1.17 -21.03
C GLY A 43 17.06 0.48 -21.45
N ALA A 44 17.54 -0.48 -20.65
CA ALA A 44 18.74 -1.26 -20.96
C ALA A 44 18.49 -2.39 -21.99
N THR A 45 17.30 -2.98 -21.98
CA THR A 45 16.99 -4.18 -22.78
C THR A 45 16.08 -3.91 -23.99
N GLY A 46 15.48 -2.73 -24.08
CA GLY A 46 14.43 -2.41 -25.06
C GLY A 46 13.10 -3.17 -24.83
N SER A 47 12.99 -3.99 -23.77
CA SER A 47 11.87 -4.90 -23.54
C SER A 47 11.08 -4.53 -22.29
N PHE A 48 9.80 -4.16 -22.46
CA PHE A 48 8.86 -3.98 -21.33
C PHE A 48 8.61 -5.27 -20.56
N ALA A 49 8.66 -6.43 -21.23
CA ALA A 49 8.51 -7.72 -20.55
C ALA A 49 9.65 -7.97 -19.54
N ARG A 50 10.90 -7.66 -19.89
CA ARG A 50 12.04 -7.74 -18.97
C ARG A 50 11.94 -6.70 -17.86
N GLY A 51 11.48 -5.48 -18.14
CA GLY A 51 11.19 -4.46 -17.15
C GLY A 51 10.12 -4.92 -16.16
N GLY A 52 9.01 -5.44 -16.65
CA GLY A 52 7.91 -5.97 -15.85
C GLY A 52 8.33 -7.16 -14.97
N THR A 53 9.12 -8.10 -15.49
CA THR A 53 9.62 -9.24 -14.70
C THR A 53 10.57 -8.79 -13.58
N ALA A 54 11.41 -7.77 -13.81
CA ALA A 54 12.27 -7.20 -12.75
C ALA A 54 11.43 -6.51 -11.65
N ALA A 55 10.43 -5.73 -12.03
CA ALA A 55 9.49 -5.11 -11.07
C ALA A 55 8.69 -6.17 -10.32
N ALA A 56 8.24 -7.23 -10.99
CA ALA A 56 7.54 -8.35 -10.35
C ALA A 56 8.44 -9.08 -9.35
N ALA A 57 9.71 -9.33 -9.67
CA ALA A 57 10.66 -9.94 -8.74
C ALA A 57 10.82 -9.10 -7.46
N TYR A 58 10.88 -7.77 -7.58
CA TYR A 58 10.88 -6.84 -6.44
C TYR A 58 9.61 -7.01 -5.59
N VAL A 59 8.44 -7.00 -6.19
CA VAL A 59 7.16 -7.15 -5.47
C VAL A 59 7.05 -8.51 -4.78
N VAL A 60 7.50 -9.59 -5.43
CA VAL A 60 7.53 -10.93 -4.83
C VAL A 60 8.47 -10.97 -3.62
N GLY A 61 9.67 -10.38 -3.73
CA GLY A 61 10.59 -10.25 -2.60
C GLY A 61 9.95 -9.52 -1.42
N LEU A 62 9.28 -8.38 -1.69
CA LEU A 62 8.56 -7.61 -0.69
C LEU A 62 7.46 -8.43 -0.01
N ALA A 63 6.61 -9.10 -0.79
CA ALA A 63 5.48 -9.87 -0.28
C ALA A 63 5.92 -11.07 0.57
N CYS A 64 6.95 -11.79 0.15
CA CYS A 64 7.46 -12.96 0.86
C CYS A 64 8.15 -12.60 2.18
N PHE A 65 8.91 -11.51 2.21
CA PHE A 65 9.73 -11.17 3.36
C PHE A 65 9.06 -10.22 4.35
N ALA A 66 8.05 -9.45 3.95
CA ALA A 66 7.35 -8.54 4.86
C ALA A 66 6.84 -9.23 6.14
N PRO A 67 6.14 -10.39 6.11
CA PRO A 67 5.70 -11.06 7.33
C PRO A 67 6.87 -11.56 8.20
N ILE A 68 7.96 -11.99 7.58
CA ILE A 68 9.18 -12.44 8.29
C ILE A 68 9.79 -11.26 9.04
N LEU A 69 9.95 -10.11 8.38
CA LEU A 69 10.45 -8.90 9.02
C LEU A 69 9.54 -8.43 10.15
N GLY A 70 8.21 -8.50 9.94
CA GLY A 70 7.23 -8.19 10.98
C GLY A 70 7.38 -9.07 12.21
N ARG A 71 7.53 -10.38 12.01
CA ARG A 71 7.77 -11.33 13.09
C ARG A 71 9.07 -11.05 13.85
N ILE A 72 10.15 -10.71 13.15
CA ILE A 72 11.42 -10.35 13.78
C ILE A 72 11.26 -9.05 14.60
N ILE A 73 10.50 -8.07 14.10
CA ILE A 73 10.22 -6.82 14.81
C ILE A 73 9.43 -7.09 16.10
N ASP A 74 8.43 -7.94 16.06
CA ASP A 74 7.66 -8.30 17.26
C ASP A 74 8.51 -9.06 18.30
N ARG A 75 9.49 -9.86 17.84
CA ARG A 75 10.39 -10.62 18.73
C ARG A 75 11.55 -9.81 19.32
N SER A 76 12.19 -8.98 18.52
CA SER A 76 13.47 -8.34 18.88
C SER A 76 13.42 -6.81 18.79
N GLY A 77 12.27 -6.24 18.48
CA GLY A 77 12.08 -4.82 18.24
C GLY A 77 12.51 -4.36 16.85
N PRO A 78 12.07 -3.16 16.43
CA PRO A 78 12.25 -2.67 15.06
C PRO A 78 13.69 -2.22 14.75
N ARG A 79 14.49 -1.91 15.76
CA ARG A 79 15.80 -1.25 15.55
C ARG A 79 16.76 -2.08 14.70
N SER A 80 16.94 -3.36 15.03
CA SER A 80 17.84 -4.28 14.31
C SER A 80 17.41 -4.47 12.85
N VAL A 81 16.11 -4.69 12.63
CA VAL A 81 15.54 -4.87 11.30
C VAL A 81 15.67 -3.60 10.46
N LEU A 82 15.34 -2.43 11.01
CA LEU A 82 15.46 -1.16 10.31
C LEU A 82 16.90 -0.81 9.96
N VAL A 83 17.87 -1.07 10.86
CA VAL A 83 19.31 -0.89 10.58
C VAL A 83 19.75 -1.82 9.45
N TRP A 84 19.38 -3.11 9.52
CA TRP A 84 19.69 -4.07 8.45
C TRP A 84 19.11 -3.60 7.11
N CYS A 85 17.80 -3.31 7.06
CA CYS A 85 17.13 -2.89 5.84
C CYS A 85 17.67 -1.56 5.28
N SER A 86 18.11 -0.62 6.16
CA SER A 86 18.70 0.65 5.73
C SER A 86 20.03 0.50 4.98
N ILE A 87 20.68 -0.65 5.11
CA ILE A 87 21.91 -1.00 4.39
C ILE A 87 21.61 -1.95 3.23
N ALA A 88 20.88 -3.04 3.51
CA ALA A 88 20.67 -4.11 2.54
C ALA A 88 19.78 -3.68 1.35
N PHE A 89 18.75 -2.86 1.57
CA PHE A 89 17.89 -2.35 0.49
C PHE A 89 18.66 -1.47 -0.49
N PRO A 90 19.39 -0.42 -0.08
CA PRO A 90 20.20 0.39 -0.98
C PRO A 90 21.29 -0.41 -1.70
N VAL A 91 21.97 -1.32 -0.98
CA VAL A 91 22.99 -2.21 -1.58
C VAL A 91 22.38 -3.06 -2.69
N SER A 92 21.18 -3.63 -2.46
CA SER A 92 20.46 -4.40 -3.48
C SER A 92 20.07 -3.54 -4.69
N LEU A 93 19.65 -2.28 -4.48
CA LEU A 93 19.33 -1.35 -5.57
C LEU A 93 20.59 -0.94 -6.37
N ILE A 94 21.72 -0.70 -5.68
CA ILE A 94 23.01 -0.43 -6.35
C ILE A 94 23.46 -1.65 -7.15
N ALA A 95 23.36 -2.85 -6.58
CA ALA A 95 23.66 -4.10 -7.27
C ALA A 95 22.76 -4.30 -8.50
N LEU A 96 21.48 -3.95 -8.41
CA LEU A 96 20.55 -3.99 -9.55
C LEU A 96 21.00 -3.03 -10.66
N VAL A 97 21.35 -1.79 -10.33
CA VAL A 97 21.84 -0.81 -11.32
C VAL A 97 23.13 -1.30 -11.96
N ALA A 98 24.06 -1.87 -11.18
CA ALA A 98 25.30 -2.44 -11.69
C ALA A 98 25.04 -3.66 -12.60
N ALA A 99 24.16 -4.57 -12.20
CA ALA A 99 23.80 -5.76 -12.97
C ALA A 99 23.15 -5.41 -14.32
N VAL A 100 22.27 -4.40 -14.33
CA VAL A 100 21.61 -3.95 -15.57
C VAL A 100 22.61 -3.25 -16.53
N ARG A 101 23.62 -2.57 -15.98
CA ARG A 101 24.64 -1.87 -16.80
C ARG A 101 25.78 -2.77 -17.28
N SER A 102 25.96 -3.94 -16.70
CA SER A 102 27.13 -4.80 -16.98
C SER A 102 27.04 -5.53 -18.32
N GLU A 103 26.00 -5.27 -19.14
CA GLU A 103 25.78 -5.90 -20.47
C GLU A 103 25.97 -7.44 -20.47
N ALA A 104 26.04 -8.03 -19.28
CA ALA A 104 26.08 -9.47 -19.14
C ALA A 104 24.72 -10.04 -19.62
N ASP A 105 24.73 -10.96 -20.57
CA ASP A 105 23.54 -11.59 -21.19
C ASP A 105 22.62 -12.34 -20.17
N GLY A 106 22.91 -12.23 -18.88
CA GLY A 106 22.23 -12.91 -17.81
C GLY A 106 21.04 -12.14 -17.25
N VAL A 107 19.81 -12.65 -17.43
CA VAL A 107 18.59 -12.10 -16.80
C VAL A 107 18.56 -12.35 -15.29
N LEU A 108 19.26 -13.38 -14.82
CA LEU A 108 19.14 -13.89 -13.45
C LEU A 108 19.67 -12.90 -12.39
N LEU A 109 20.80 -12.24 -12.66
CA LEU A 109 21.41 -11.31 -11.71
C LEU A 109 20.55 -10.06 -11.45
N PRO A 110 20.01 -9.36 -12.46
CA PRO A 110 19.05 -8.28 -12.25
C PRO A 110 17.79 -8.72 -11.48
N LEU A 111 17.24 -9.91 -11.78
CA LEU A 111 16.07 -10.44 -11.08
C LEU A 111 16.38 -10.75 -9.60
N ALA A 112 17.51 -11.37 -9.32
CA ALA A 112 17.95 -11.67 -7.96
C ALA A 112 18.19 -10.38 -7.15
N ALA A 113 18.81 -9.36 -7.75
CA ALA A 113 19.02 -8.07 -7.10
C ALA A 113 17.70 -7.31 -6.86
N ALA A 114 16.75 -7.35 -7.81
CA ALA A 114 15.42 -6.78 -7.64
C ALA A 114 14.63 -7.50 -6.53
N PHE A 115 14.64 -8.83 -6.51
CA PHE A 115 14.04 -9.64 -5.45
C PHE A 115 14.67 -9.31 -4.08
N ALA A 116 16.00 -9.24 -3.99
CA ALA A 116 16.71 -8.87 -2.77
C ALA A 116 16.35 -7.46 -2.29
N ALA A 117 16.17 -6.50 -3.21
CA ALA A 117 15.68 -5.18 -2.85
C ALA A 117 14.27 -5.25 -2.23
N GLY A 118 13.34 -5.99 -2.82
CA GLY A 118 12.02 -6.20 -2.24
C GLY A 118 12.07 -6.86 -0.87
N ALA A 119 12.85 -7.93 -0.73
CA ALA A 119 13.01 -8.67 0.51
C ALA A 119 13.59 -7.84 1.68
N ASN A 120 14.40 -6.82 1.35
CA ASN A 120 15.03 -5.93 2.34
C ASN A 120 14.38 -4.55 2.43
N PHE A 121 13.17 -4.37 1.88
CA PHE A 121 12.46 -3.09 1.94
C PHE A 121 12.20 -2.67 3.39
N PRO A 122 12.57 -1.43 3.82
CA PRO A 122 12.39 -1.00 5.21
C PRO A 122 10.91 -0.95 5.61
N PRO A 123 10.46 -1.70 6.63
CA PRO A 123 9.04 -1.81 7.02
C PRO A 123 8.57 -0.61 7.87
N ILE A 124 8.86 0.63 7.44
CA ILE A 124 8.53 1.86 8.16
C ILE A 124 7.01 2.00 8.35
N THR A 125 6.23 1.69 7.32
CA THR A 125 4.75 1.76 7.36
C THR A 125 4.19 0.92 8.51
N VAL A 126 4.68 -0.30 8.62
CA VAL A 126 4.19 -1.26 9.64
C VAL A 126 4.61 -0.82 11.04
N CYS A 127 5.87 -0.36 11.17
CA CYS A 127 6.36 0.21 12.42
C CYS A 127 5.54 1.42 12.87
N MET A 128 5.13 2.28 11.92
CA MET A 128 4.27 3.43 12.22
C MET A 128 2.88 3.00 12.70
N ARG A 129 2.25 2.03 12.04
CA ARG A 129 0.94 1.52 12.45
C ARG A 129 0.96 0.90 13.84
N THR A 130 1.99 0.10 14.12
CA THR A 130 2.21 -0.48 15.44
C THR A 130 2.48 0.61 16.49
N PHE A 131 3.27 1.64 16.15
CA PHE A 131 3.53 2.79 17.00
C PHE A 131 2.23 3.53 17.36
N PHE A 132 1.38 3.82 16.37
CA PHE A 132 0.09 4.48 16.61
C PHE A 132 -0.77 3.68 17.60
N ARG A 133 -0.92 2.38 17.37
CA ARG A 133 -1.71 1.49 18.25
C ARG A 133 -1.20 1.47 19.69
N ARG A 134 0.12 1.44 19.86
CA ARG A 134 0.75 1.40 21.19
C ARG A 134 0.75 2.73 21.91
N ARG A 135 0.73 3.84 21.19
CA ARG A 135 0.86 5.19 21.76
C ARG A 135 -0.46 5.91 21.95
N LEU A 136 -1.42 5.65 21.10
CA LEU A 136 -2.73 6.32 21.10
C LEU A 136 -3.76 5.38 21.75
N ALA A 137 -4.12 5.67 23.00
CA ALA A 137 -5.14 4.91 23.73
C ALA A 137 -6.55 5.28 23.25
N GLU A 138 -6.75 6.52 22.81
CA GLU A 138 -8.04 7.04 22.37
C GLU A 138 -8.37 6.60 20.95
N GLU A 139 -9.45 5.84 20.78
CA GLU A 139 -9.85 5.26 19.50
C GLU A 139 -10.06 6.31 18.41
N HIS A 140 -10.57 7.49 18.75
CA HIS A 140 -10.78 8.57 17.81
C HIS A 140 -9.45 9.21 17.31
N LEU A 141 -8.41 9.29 18.15
CA LEU A 141 -7.07 9.74 17.72
C LEU A 141 -6.37 8.67 16.88
N LEU A 142 -6.56 7.40 17.22
CA LEU A 142 -6.03 6.27 16.45
C LEU A 142 -6.65 6.23 15.05
N ALA A 143 -7.96 6.42 14.94
CA ALA A 143 -8.65 6.53 13.64
C ALA A 143 -8.12 7.71 12.82
N THR A 144 -7.90 8.88 13.46
CA THR A 144 -7.32 10.05 12.81
C THR A 144 -5.89 9.79 12.32
N ALA A 145 -5.08 9.07 13.11
CA ALA A 145 -3.70 8.72 12.75
C ALA A 145 -3.65 7.77 11.54
N TYR A 146 -4.47 6.71 11.52
CA TYR A 146 -4.55 5.79 10.39
C TYR A 146 -5.15 6.45 9.13
N SER A 147 -6.12 7.35 9.32
CA SER A 147 -6.67 8.15 8.22
C SER A 147 -5.61 9.06 7.60
N LEU A 148 -4.83 9.78 8.42
CA LEU A 148 -3.72 10.59 7.93
C LEU A 148 -2.69 9.74 7.19
N GLU A 149 -2.38 8.55 7.72
CA GLU A 149 -1.48 7.62 7.07
C GLU A 149 -1.98 7.15 5.70
N SER A 150 -3.27 6.81 5.59
CA SER A 150 -3.87 6.41 4.31
C SER A 150 -3.76 7.53 3.28
N VAL A 151 -4.03 8.77 3.66
CA VAL A 151 -3.89 9.95 2.79
C VAL A 151 -2.43 10.18 2.37
N LEU A 152 -1.47 9.97 3.27
CA LEU A 152 -0.05 10.08 2.95
C LEU A 152 0.40 9.00 1.96
N ILE A 153 -0.10 7.78 2.09
CA ILE A 153 0.18 6.69 1.15
C ILE A 153 -0.38 7.04 -0.24
N GLU A 154 -1.61 7.53 -0.32
CA GLU A 154 -2.19 8.01 -1.59
C GLU A 154 -1.33 9.11 -2.22
N THR A 155 -0.88 10.07 -1.41
CA THR A 155 0.02 11.14 -1.87
C THR A 155 1.33 10.59 -2.43
N ILE A 156 1.91 9.56 -1.80
CA ILE A 156 3.14 8.90 -2.27
C ILE A 156 2.91 8.21 -3.62
N PHE A 157 1.75 7.57 -3.82
CA PHE A 157 1.41 6.95 -5.10
C PHE A 157 1.15 7.96 -6.22
N ILE A 158 0.79 9.20 -5.89
CA ILE A 158 0.67 10.30 -6.87
C ILE A 158 2.05 10.92 -7.16
N VAL A 159 2.78 11.27 -6.11
CA VAL A 159 4.07 11.98 -6.21
C VAL A 159 5.19 11.08 -6.74
N GLY A 160 5.17 9.79 -6.37
CA GLY A 160 6.20 8.82 -6.75
C GLY A 160 6.43 8.73 -8.25
N PRO A 161 5.41 8.41 -9.08
CA PRO A 161 5.53 8.38 -10.53
C PRO A 161 5.96 9.71 -11.14
N VAL A 162 5.52 10.85 -10.59
CA VAL A 162 5.95 12.19 -11.03
C VAL A 162 7.45 12.38 -10.80
N LEU A 163 7.95 11.98 -9.64
CA LEU A 163 9.39 12.02 -9.35
C LEU A 163 10.17 11.08 -10.29
N VAL A 164 9.67 9.88 -10.55
CA VAL A 164 10.31 8.97 -11.51
C VAL A 164 10.38 9.60 -12.89
N ALA A 165 9.27 10.16 -13.38
CA ALA A 165 9.21 10.83 -14.68
C ALA A 165 10.19 12.00 -14.73
N PHE A 166 10.31 12.80 -13.67
CA PHE A 166 11.29 13.87 -13.57
C PHE A 166 12.73 13.35 -13.69
N PHE A 167 13.10 12.31 -12.90
CA PHE A 167 14.44 11.75 -12.99
C PHE A 167 14.74 11.12 -14.34
N VAL A 168 13.78 10.44 -14.95
CA VAL A 168 13.96 9.82 -16.29
C VAL A 168 14.11 10.89 -17.36
N ALA A 169 13.33 11.97 -17.31
CA ALA A 169 13.37 13.04 -18.29
C ALA A 169 14.66 13.88 -18.21
N TYR A 170 15.14 14.17 -17.02
CA TYR A 170 16.26 15.11 -16.83
C TYR A 170 17.59 14.45 -16.46
N MET A 171 17.58 13.17 -16.05
CA MET A 171 18.79 12.46 -15.62
C MET A 171 18.84 11.03 -16.20
N SER A 172 18.26 10.04 -15.50
CA SER A 172 18.17 8.64 -15.92
C SER A 172 17.27 7.81 -15.02
N ALA A 173 16.83 6.64 -15.50
CA ALA A 173 16.12 5.66 -14.66
C ALA A 173 16.99 5.16 -13.49
N SER A 174 18.32 5.05 -13.68
CA SER A 174 19.27 4.73 -12.59
C SER A 174 19.26 5.79 -11.49
N ALA A 175 19.13 7.08 -11.84
CA ALA A 175 19.06 8.16 -10.85
C ALA A 175 17.77 8.05 -10.00
N ALA A 176 16.64 7.67 -10.61
CA ALA A 176 15.40 7.41 -9.86
C ALA A 176 15.54 6.24 -8.87
N VAL A 177 16.20 5.14 -9.26
CA VAL A 177 16.48 4.00 -8.38
C VAL A 177 17.39 4.43 -7.21
N LEU A 178 18.45 5.19 -7.49
CA LEU A 178 19.37 5.68 -6.46
C LEU A 178 18.71 6.72 -5.53
N PHE A 179 17.79 7.53 -6.04
CA PHE A 179 16.97 8.44 -5.23
C PHE A 179 16.09 7.65 -4.25
N ALA A 180 15.46 6.54 -4.69
CA ALA A 180 14.73 5.68 -3.78
C ALA A 180 15.63 5.10 -2.68
N ALA A 181 16.86 4.67 -3.02
CA ALA A 181 17.84 4.22 -2.06
C ALA A 181 18.20 5.31 -1.04
N PHE A 182 18.45 6.54 -1.50
CA PHE A 182 18.75 7.69 -0.67
C PHE A 182 17.59 8.02 0.31
N CYS A 183 16.34 8.04 -0.18
CA CYS A 183 15.16 8.27 0.64
C CYS A 183 14.99 7.19 1.70
N ALA A 184 15.22 5.92 1.34
CA ALA A 184 15.16 4.80 2.28
C ALA A 184 16.19 4.93 3.41
N ILE A 185 17.45 5.23 3.07
CA ILE A 185 18.50 5.45 4.08
C ILE A 185 18.13 6.62 4.98
N THR A 186 17.88 7.79 4.38
CA THR A 186 17.65 9.03 5.12
C THR A 186 16.42 8.92 6.02
N GLY A 187 15.30 8.45 5.47
CA GLY A 187 14.06 8.30 6.21
C GLY A 187 14.19 7.28 7.34
N THR A 188 14.85 6.13 7.08
CA THR A 188 15.07 5.11 8.12
C THR A 188 15.98 5.62 9.22
N LEU A 189 17.07 6.32 8.90
CA LEU A 189 17.97 6.90 9.91
C LEU A 189 17.29 7.97 10.76
N LEU A 190 16.49 8.84 10.15
CA LEU A 190 15.68 9.82 10.87
C LEU A 190 14.65 9.13 11.78
N PHE A 191 14.01 8.08 11.29
CA PHE A 191 13.04 7.29 12.06
C PHE A 191 13.72 6.59 13.26
N LEU A 192 14.91 6.02 13.06
CA LEU A 192 15.71 5.38 14.11
C LEU A 192 16.14 6.36 15.23
N ARG A 193 16.33 7.66 14.90
CA ARG A 193 16.63 8.70 15.88
C ARG A 193 15.43 9.17 16.69
N SER A 194 14.22 8.81 16.27
CA SER A 194 13.00 9.23 16.94
C SER A 194 12.87 8.63 18.34
N ARG A 195 12.25 9.37 19.25
CA ARG A 195 11.95 8.87 20.61
C ARG A 195 10.93 7.73 20.58
N ALA A 196 10.13 7.66 19.52
CA ALA A 196 9.17 6.58 19.31
C ALA A 196 9.81 5.19 19.33
N LEU A 197 10.98 5.03 18.71
CA LEU A 197 11.72 3.78 18.74
C LEU A 197 12.43 3.50 20.06
N ARG A 198 12.81 4.55 20.80
CA ARG A 198 13.46 4.37 22.11
C ARG A 198 12.50 3.86 23.17
N SER A 199 11.22 4.16 23.04
CA SER A 199 10.16 3.70 23.96
C SER A 199 9.45 2.44 23.49
N TRP A 200 9.99 1.73 22.47
CA TRP A 200 9.40 0.51 21.96
C TRP A 200 9.54 -0.63 22.97
N GLN A 201 8.41 -1.13 23.44
CA GLN A 201 8.36 -2.28 24.34
C GLN A 201 8.15 -3.55 23.52
N ILE A 202 8.88 -4.60 23.88
CA ILE A 202 8.72 -5.95 23.31
C ILE A 202 7.75 -6.68 24.22
N GLU A 203 6.62 -7.12 23.68
CA GLU A 203 5.64 -7.91 24.42
C GLU A 203 6.16 -9.33 24.63
N ALA A 204 5.93 -9.85 25.85
CA ALA A 204 6.27 -11.23 26.16
C ALA A 204 5.35 -12.18 25.36
N ARG A 205 5.95 -13.10 24.62
CA ARG A 205 5.18 -14.09 23.84
C ARG A 205 4.67 -15.22 24.73
N THR A 206 3.40 -15.52 24.58
CA THR A 206 2.76 -16.66 25.27
C THR A 206 2.77 -17.93 24.44
N ARG A 207 2.85 -17.82 23.11
CA ARG A 207 2.88 -18.96 22.17
C ARG A 207 3.73 -18.67 20.93
N ASP A 208 4.56 -19.63 20.52
CA ASP A 208 5.23 -19.65 19.20
C ASP A 208 4.34 -20.38 18.19
N SER A 209 3.62 -19.62 17.36
CA SER A 209 2.87 -20.18 16.24
C SER A 209 3.67 -20.03 14.95
N LEU A 210 3.71 -21.07 14.12
CA LEU A 210 4.34 -21.05 12.80
C LEU A 210 3.64 -20.06 11.86
N PHE A 211 2.32 -19.94 11.99
CA PHE A 211 1.49 -19.07 11.16
C PHE A 211 1.21 -17.70 11.80
N GLY A 212 1.74 -17.46 13.01
CA GLY A 212 1.55 -16.19 13.72
C GLY A 212 0.07 -15.78 13.80
N PRO A 213 -0.27 -14.54 13.44
CA PRO A 213 -1.64 -14.04 13.52
C PRO A 213 -2.63 -14.79 12.60
N LEU A 214 -2.17 -15.44 11.51
CA LEU A 214 -3.07 -16.23 10.65
C LEU A 214 -3.66 -17.45 11.36
N ALA A 215 -3.05 -17.91 12.46
CA ALA A 215 -3.60 -18.97 13.30
C ALA A 215 -4.65 -18.44 14.30
N GLU A 216 -4.78 -17.13 14.45
CA GLU A 216 -5.80 -16.50 15.30
C GLU A 216 -7.17 -16.56 14.60
N ARG A 217 -8.18 -17.06 15.34
CA ARG A 217 -9.51 -17.36 14.77
C ARG A 217 -10.17 -16.16 14.08
N ASP A 218 -9.95 -14.96 14.60
CA ASP A 218 -10.62 -13.76 14.12
C ASP A 218 -9.78 -12.99 13.08
N PHE A 219 -8.46 -13.26 12.98
CA PHE A 219 -7.58 -12.61 12.02
C PHE A 219 -7.66 -13.22 10.61
N LEU A 220 -7.77 -14.55 10.50
CA LEU A 220 -7.85 -15.23 9.19
C LEU A 220 -9.06 -14.76 8.35
N PRO A 221 -10.29 -14.64 8.89
CA PRO A 221 -11.42 -14.05 8.16
C PRO A 221 -11.14 -12.63 7.67
N LEU A 222 -10.54 -11.78 8.51
CA LEU A 222 -10.15 -10.43 8.11
C LEU A 222 -9.13 -10.45 6.96
N PHE A 223 -8.11 -11.31 7.04
CA PHE A 223 -7.09 -11.46 6.00
C PHE A 223 -7.70 -11.89 4.67
N ILE A 224 -8.65 -12.83 4.67
CA ILE A 224 -9.37 -13.28 3.45
C ILE A 224 -10.18 -12.13 2.84
N VAL A 225 -10.86 -11.34 3.66
CA VAL A 225 -11.60 -10.16 3.20
C VAL A 225 -10.63 -9.13 2.61
N ILE A 226 -9.48 -8.89 3.24
CA ILE A 226 -8.44 -7.98 2.74
C ILE A 226 -7.94 -8.44 1.37
N LEU A 227 -7.55 -9.70 1.25
CA LEU A 227 -7.09 -10.29 -0.01
C LEU A 227 -8.16 -10.16 -1.12
N GLY A 228 -9.42 -10.43 -0.76
CA GLY A 228 -10.55 -10.35 -1.68
C GLY A 228 -10.78 -8.92 -2.19
N TYR A 229 -11.04 -7.96 -1.28
CA TYR A 229 -11.40 -6.62 -1.72
C TYR A 229 -10.25 -5.88 -2.42
N SER A 230 -8.99 -6.15 -2.05
CA SER A 230 -7.85 -5.53 -2.71
C SER A 230 -7.70 -5.99 -4.17
N GLY A 231 -8.25 -7.16 -4.53
CA GLY A 231 -8.42 -7.55 -5.92
C GLY A 231 -9.28 -6.58 -6.73
N SER A 232 -10.28 -5.93 -6.09
CA SER A 232 -11.07 -4.90 -6.77
C SER A 232 -10.23 -3.67 -7.14
N PHE A 233 -9.23 -3.32 -6.35
CA PHE A 233 -8.32 -2.20 -6.67
C PHE A 233 -7.51 -2.50 -7.94
N GLY A 234 -6.95 -3.72 -8.06
CA GLY A 234 -6.23 -4.14 -9.26
C GLY A 234 -7.12 -4.19 -10.50
N LEU A 235 -8.36 -4.70 -10.37
CA LEU A 235 -9.36 -4.71 -11.44
C LEU A 235 -9.75 -3.30 -11.90
N VAL A 236 -9.89 -2.35 -10.97
CA VAL A 236 -10.18 -0.94 -11.28
C VAL A 236 -9.00 -0.29 -11.98
N GLU A 237 -7.78 -0.49 -11.47
CA GLU A 237 -6.58 0.12 -12.05
C GLU A 237 -6.39 -0.28 -13.52
N ILE A 238 -6.48 -1.59 -13.81
CA ILE A 238 -6.35 -2.08 -15.18
C ILE A 238 -7.58 -1.72 -16.04
N GLY A 239 -8.79 -1.74 -15.45
CA GLY A 239 -10.05 -1.39 -16.14
C GLY A 239 -10.09 0.08 -16.56
N VAL A 240 -9.68 1.01 -15.69
CA VAL A 240 -9.57 2.44 -16.00
C VAL A 240 -8.50 2.69 -17.08
N THR A 241 -7.39 1.96 -17.00
CA THR A 241 -6.32 2.05 -18.00
C THR A 241 -6.80 1.60 -19.37
N ALA A 242 -7.52 0.48 -19.44
CA ALA A 242 -8.09 -0.04 -20.67
C ALA A 242 -9.21 0.87 -21.24
N TYR A 243 -10.10 1.39 -20.39
CA TYR A 243 -11.09 2.38 -20.78
C TYR A 243 -10.44 3.59 -21.46
N SER A 244 -9.33 4.09 -20.91
CA SER A 244 -8.60 5.22 -21.47
C SER A 244 -8.01 4.92 -22.85
N ALA A 245 -7.51 3.70 -23.04
CA ALA A 245 -7.02 3.22 -24.34
C ALA A 245 -8.18 3.04 -25.35
N GLU A 246 -9.30 2.44 -24.93
CA GLU A 246 -10.51 2.28 -25.75
C GLU A 246 -11.10 3.64 -26.16
N ALA A 247 -10.98 4.67 -25.30
CA ALA A 247 -11.37 6.04 -25.62
C ALA A 247 -10.39 6.78 -26.56
N GLY A 248 -9.33 6.12 -27.02
CA GLY A 248 -8.34 6.69 -27.94
C GLY A 248 -7.32 7.64 -27.28
N ASN A 249 -7.32 7.76 -25.95
CA ASN A 249 -6.41 8.63 -25.21
C ASN A 249 -5.82 7.92 -23.98
N PRO A 250 -4.76 7.13 -24.12
CA PRO A 250 -4.13 6.40 -23.00
C PRO A 250 -3.66 7.32 -21.86
N ALA A 251 -3.36 8.59 -22.12
CA ALA A 251 -2.93 9.55 -21.11
C ALA A 251 -4.03 9.86 -20.08
N LEU A 252 -5.30 9.67 -20.45
CA LEU A 252 -6.43 9.82 -19.52
C LEU A 252 -6.35 8.87 -18.32
N ALA A 253 -5.71 7.71 -18.44
CA ALA A 253 -5.58 6.75 -17.33
C ALA A 253 -4.98 7.41 -16.09
N GLY A 254 -3.86 8.11 -16.25
CA GLY A 254 -3.22 8.83 -15.14
C GLY A 254 -4.10 9.91 -14.53
N ILE A 255 -4.87 10.63 -15.35
CA ILE A 255 -5.80 11.66 -14.86
C ILE A 255 -6.94 11.03 -14.08
N LEU A 256 -7.58 9.97 -14.62
CA LEU A 256 -8.72 9.31 -13.99
C LEU A 256 -8.34 8.62 -12.68
N LEU A 257 -7.20 7.94 -12.62
CA LEU A 257 -6.66 7.37 -11.38
C LEU A 257 -6.25 8.48 -10.40
N GLY A 258 -5.68 9.59 -10.90
CA GLY A 258 -5.31 10.73 -10.07
C GLY A 258 -6.52 11.41 -9.41
N VAL A 259 -7.62 11.63 -10.14
CA VAL A 259 -8.83 12.23 -9.55
C VAL A 259 -9.55 11.25 -8.60
N MET A 260 -9.47 9.94 -8.87
CA MET A 260 -9.94 8.91 -7.94
C MET A 260 -9.16 8.95 -6.63
N SER A 261 -7.82 9.06 -6.70
CA SER A 261 -6.96 9.20 -5.51
C SER A 261 -7.21 10.53 -4.77
N ALA A 262 -7.55 11.61 -5.48
CA ALA A 262 -7.97 12.86 -4.84
C ALA A 262 -9.28 12.69 -4.06
N GLY A 263 -10.26 11.98 -4.64
CA GLY A 263 -11.49 11.56 -3.93
C GLY A 263 -11.18 10.73 -2.68
N SER A 264 -10.28 9.75 -2.80
CA SER A 264 -9.80 8.90 -1.71
C SER A 264 -9.19 9.72 -0.56
N ALA A 265 -8.28 10.64 -0.88
CA ALA A 265 -7.66 11.51 0.11
C ALA A 265 -8.69 12.38 0.84
N ALA A 266 -9.63 12.99 0.10
CA ALA A 266 -10.71 13.79 0.70
C ALA A 266 -11.60 12.94 1.62
N GLY A 267 -11.97 11.72 1.20
CA GLY A 267 -12.74 10.76 1.98
C GLY A 267 -12.00 10.32 3.25
N GLY A 268 -10.71 10.05 3.14
CA GLY A 268 -9.85 9.71 4.27
C GLY A 268 -9.81 10.82 5.31
N LEU A 269 -9.54 12.07 4.89
CA LEU A 269 -9.52 13.23 5.78
C LEU A 269 -10.88 13.45 6.46
N ALA A 270 -11.97 13.28 5.71
CA ALA A 270 -13.32 13.40 6.25
C ALA A 270 -13.62 12.29 7.26
N TYR A 271 -13.20 11.06 6.98
CA TYR A 271 -13.39 9.91 7.88
C TYR A 271 -12.65 10.11 9.21
N GLY A 272 -11.36 10.44 9.16
CA GLY A 272 -10.54 10.64 10.36
C GLY A 272 -10.91 11.87 11.20
N SER A 273 -11.69 12.79 10.62
CA SER A 273 -12.15 14.00 11.32
C SER A 273 -13.42 13.80 12.15
N ARG A 274 -14.05 12.62 12.08
CA ARG A 274 -15.35 12.32 12.73
C ARG A 274 -15.26 11.08 13.61
N SER A 275 -16.15 10.99 14.59
CA SER A 275 -16.45 9.76 15.32
C SER A 275 -17.64 9.07 14.67
N TRP A 276 -17.50 7.77 14.44
CA TRP A 276 -18.56 6.96 13.83
C TRP A 276 -19.21 6.08 14.90
N ARG A 277 -20.55 6.03 14.88
CA ARG A 277 -21.33 5.25 15.87
C ARG A 277 -21.47 3.78 15.52
N LEU A 278 -21.23 3.43 14.24
CA LEU A 278 -21.34 2.04 13.79
C LEU A 278 -20.12 1.25 14.24
N PRO A 279 -20.26 -0.03 14.60
CA PRO A 279 -19.14 -0.93 14.85
C PRO A 279 -18.21 -1.02 13.65
N LEU A 280 -16.88 -1.18 13.89
CA LEU A 280 -15.86 -1.20 12.82
C LEU A 280 -16.15 -2.22 11.72
N ALA A 281 -16.57 -3.43 12.09
CA ALA A 281 -16.93 -4.48 11.12
C ALA A 281 -18.07 -4.05 10.18
N ARG A 282 -19.09 -3.38 10.71
CA ARG A 282 -20.18 -2.82 9.89
C ARG A 282 -19.74 -1.66 9.02
N GLN A 283 -18.88 -0.78 9.57
CA GLN A 283 -18.29 0.30 8.76
C GLN A 283 -17.50 -0.27 7.59
N PHE A 284 -16.71 -1.33 7.82
CA PHE A 284 -15.92 -2.01 6.79
C PHE A 284 -16.82 -2.60 5.70
N ALA A 285 -17.86 -3.32 6.10
CA ALA A 285 -18.83 -3.88 5.16
C ALA A 285 -19.52 -2.81 4.32
N VAL A 286 -19.97 -1.71 4.95
CA VAL A 286 -20.64 -0.60 4.26
C VAL A 286 -19.68 0.08 3.29
N THR A 287 -18.43 0.37 3.69
CA THR A 287 -17.47 1.02 2.78
C THR A 287 -17.11 0.14 1.59
N LEU A 288 -16.98 -1.18 1.77
CA LEU A 288 -16.73 -2.13 0.68
C LEU A 288 -17.92 -2.25 -0.28
N CYS A 289 -19.15 -2.31 0.24
CA CYS A 289 -20.35 -2.31 -0.63
C CYS A 289 -20.50 -0.98 -1.37
N THR A 290 -20.20 0.16 -0.72
CA THR A 290 -20.23 1.48 -1.37
C THR A 290 -19.14 1.59 -2.44
N LEU A 291 -17.95 1.05 -2.17
CA LEU A 291 -16.87 0.95 -3.16
C LEU A 291 -17.33 0.14 -4.38
N GLY A 292 -17.91 -1.03 -4.15
CA GLY A 292 -18.44 -1.87 -5.23
C GLY A 292 -19.53 -1.19 -6.04
N ALA A 293 -20.46 -0.46 -5.39
CA ALA A 293 -21.45 0.33 -6.08
C ALA A 293 -20.83 1.45 -6.94
N GLY A 294 -19.82 2.15 -6.40
CA GLY A 294 -19.07 3.17 -7.15
C GLY A 294 -18.35 2.59 -8.36
N ILE A 295 -17.69 1.42 -8.22
CA ILE A 295 -17.04 0.72 -9.34
C ILE A 295 -18.06 0.25 -10.37
N ALA A 296 -19.24 -0.24 -9.95
CA ALA A 296 -20.31 -0.64 -10.85
C ALA A 296 -20.81 0.52 -11.71
N LEU A 297 -20.88 1.72 -11.15
CA LEU A 297 -21.20 2.93 -11.92
C LEU A 297 -20.16 3.24 -12.99
N LEU A 298 -18.87 3.01 -12.72
CA LEU A 298 -17.79 3.20 -13.71
C LEU A 298 -17.87 2.21 -14.87
N ALA A 299 -18.52 1.07 -14.70
CA ALA A 299 -18.73 0.09 -15.77
C ALA A 299 -19.83 0.52 -16.77
N VAL A 300 -20.65 1.52 -16.43
CA VAL A 300 -21.68 2.04 -17.34
C VAL A 300 -21.01 2.89 -18.43
N PRO A 301 -21.35 2.70 -19.71
CA PRO A 301 -20.82 3.51 -20.80
C PRO A 301 -21.08 5.00 -20.58
N MET A 302 -20.03 5.80 -20.53
CA MET A 302 -20.13 7.24 -20.33
C MET A 302 -18.92 7.97 -20.95
N ASN A 303 -19.07 9.29 -21.14
CA ASN A 303 -17.95 10.10 -21.61
C ASN A 303 -16.90 10.32 -20.51
N ALA A 304 -15.67 10.71 -20.91
CA ALA A 304 -14.53 10.85 -19.99
C ALA A 304 -14.78 11.83 -18.85
N TRP A 305 -15.55 12.91 -19.05
CA TRP A 305 -15.87 13.87 -18.01
C TRP A 305 -16.76 13.29 -16.92
N LEU A 306 -17.82 12.58 -17.32
CA LEU A 306 -18.69 11.91 -16.36
C LEU A 306 -17.95 10.79 -15.64
N PHE A 307 -17.11 10.04 -16.37
CA PHE A 307 -16.24 9.01 -15.80
C PHE A 307 -15.31 9.61 -14.71
N ALA A 308 -14.71 10.77 -14.96
CA ALA A 308 -13.86 11.45 -13.97
C ALA A 308 -14.64 11.85 -12.70
N ILE A 309 -15.87 12.37 -12.86
CA ILE A 309 -16.74 12.73 -11.72
C ILE A 309 -17.10 11.49 -10.90
N VAL A 310 -17.51 10.42 -11.58
CA VAL A 310 -17.84 9.14 -10.93
C VAL A 310 -16.60 8.53 -10.27
N SER A 311 -15.41 8.65 -10.89
CA SER A 311 -14.14 8.21 -10.31
C SER A 311 -13.83 8.90 -8.99
N ILE A 312 -14.04 10.23 -8.90
CA ILE A 312 -13.88 10.97 -7.63
C ILE A 312 -14.83 10.39 -6.58
N ALA A 313 -16.12 10.21 -6.93
CA ALA A 313 -17.13 9.70 -6.00
C ALA A 313 -16.82 8.26 -5.54
N ALA A 314 -16.44 7.38 -6.46
CA ALA A 314 -16.04 6.00 -6.15
C ALA A 314 -14.78 5.96 -5.26
N GLY A 315 -13.84 6.87 -5.49
CA GLY A 315 -12.61 7.00 -4.72
C GLY A 315 -12.84 7.36 -3.25
N VAL A 316 -13.87 8.15 -2.93
CA VAL A 316 -14.10 8.71 -1.57
C VAL A 316 -14.04 7.66 -0.45
N VAL A 317 -14.40 6.41 -0.71
CA VAL A 317 -14.42 5.34 0.30
C VAL A 317 -13.13 4.51 0.36
N MET A 318 -12.16 4.71 -0.54
CA MET A 318 -10.93 3.89 -0.59
C MET A 318 -10.05 4.10 0.65
N ALA A 319 -9.64 5.34 0.95
CA ALA A 319 -8.84 5.62 2.14
C ALA A 319 -9.59 5.33 3.47
N PRO A 320 -10.90 5.63 3.62
CA PRO A 320 -11.69 5.11 4.73
C PRO A 320 -11.60 3.59 4.88
N THR A 321 -11.72 2.82 3.81
CA THR A 321 -11.61 1.36 3.84
C THR A 321 -10.24 0.91 4.39
N LEU A 322 -9.13 1.50 3.91
CA LEU A 322 -7.78 1.23 4.40
C LEU A 322 -7.59 1.63 5.87
N THR A 323 -8.23 2.73 6.28
CA THR A 323 -8.22 3.20 7.69
C THR A 323 -8.93 2.19 8.59
N ILE A 324 -10.15 1.77 8.21
CA ILE A 324 -10.94 0.80 8.97
C ILE A 324 -10.23 -0.56 9.03
N GLN A 325 -9.65 -1.01 7.90
CA GLN A 325 -8.80 -2.19 7.86
C GLN A 325 -7.67 -2.11 8.91
N SER A 326 -6.94 -0.99 8.95
CA SER A 326 -5.86 -0.80 9.91
C SER A 326 -6.35 -0.81 11.36
N MET A 327 -7.54 -0.23 11.62
CA MET A 327 -8.17 -0.27 12.95
C MET A 327 -8.61 -1.69 13.32
N LEU A 328 -9.18 -2.47 12.37
CA LEU A 328 -9.56 -3.86 12.60
C LEU A 328 -8.34 -4.73 12.88
N VAL A 329 -7.27 -4.60 12.10
CA VAL A 329 -6.01 -5.29 12.36
C VAL A 329 -5.47 -4.96 13.75
N ALA A 330 -5.45 -3.67 14.12
CA ALA A 330 -4.99 -3.21 15.42
C ALA A 330 -5.85 -3.70 16.60
N ARG A 331 -7.13 -4.00 16.36
CA ARG A 331 -8.08 -4.48 17.39
C ARG A 331 -8.06 -5.99 17.53
N ILE A 332 -7.97 -6.71 16.40
CA ILE A 332 -8.08 -8.17 16.35
C ILE A 332 -6.75 -8.84 16.68
N ALA A 333 -5.64 -8.29 16.19
CA ALA A 333 -4.32 -8.89 16.41
C ALA A 333 -3.91 -8.82 17.87
N SER A 334 -3.36 -9.93 18.37
CA SER A 334 -2.75 -9.96 19.70
C SER A 334 -1.56 -8.98 19.79
N PRO A 335 -1.28 -8.38 20.96
CA PRO A 335 -0.17 -7.43 21.11
C PRO A 335 1.18 -8.03 20.72
N GLU A 336 1.37 -9.33 20.93
CA GLU A 336 2.61 -10.08 20.62
C GLU A 336 2.83 -10.33 19.12
N HIS A 337 1.77 -10.26 18.29
CA HIS A 337 1.84 -10.47 16.83
C HIS A 337 1.43 -9.21 16.03
N LEU A 338 1.36 -8.05 16.68
CA LEU A 338 0.76 -6.85 16.08
C LEU A 338 1.48 -6.39 14.81
N THR A 339 2.81 -6.37 14.82
CA THR A 339 3.60 -5.94 13.65
C THR A 339 3.51 -6.98 12.53
N GLU A 340 3.56 -8.27 12.89
CA GLU A 340 3.38 -9.37 11.94
C GLU A 340 1.99 -9.33 11.29
N ALA A 341 0.93 -9.02 12.05
CA ALA A 341 -0.43 -8.87 11.53
C ALA A 341 -0.54 -7.72 10.51
N PHE A 342 0.09 -6.58 10.78
CA PHE A 342 0.15 -5.50 9.81
C PHE A 342 0.94 -5.86 8.55
N THR A 343 2.01 -6.67 8.66
CA THR A 343 2.73 -7.13 7.47
C THR A 343 1.92 -8.13 6.65
N TRP A 344 1.22 -9.07 7.30
CA TRP A 344 0.28 -9.97 6.60
C TRP A 344 -0.84 -9.19 5.91
N SER A 345 -1.41 -8.20 6.59
CA SER A 345 -2.43 -7.31 6.01
C SER A 345 -1.91 -6.60 4.75
N SER A 346 -0.68 -6.09 4.78
CA SER A 346 -0.04 -5.44 3.63
C SER A 346 0.28 -6.43 2.51
N THR A 347 0.75 -7.64 2.84
CA THR A 347 0.99 -8.72 1.87
C THR A 347 -0.31 -9.16 1.19
N GLY A 348 -1.39 -9.33 1.96
CA GLY A 348 -2.72 -9.65 1.43
C GLY A 348 -3.23 -8.58 0.46
N LEU A 349 -3.03 -7.30 0.82
CA LEU A 349 -3.41 -6.18 -0.04
C LEU A 349 -2.63 -6.21 -1.36
N LEU A 350 -1.31 -6.34 -1.33
CA LEU A 350 -0.47 -6.39 -2.53
C LEU A 350 -0.78 -7.61 -3.41
N ALA A 351 -0.95 -8.78 -2.79
CA ALA A 351 -1.28 -10.01 -3.50
C ALA A 351 -2.66 -9.91 -4.17
N GLY A 352 -3.65 -9.36 -3.46
CA GLY A 352 -4.99 -9.15 -4.01
C GLY A 352 -4.96 -8.21 -5.20
N VAL A 353 -4.29 -7.05 -5.10
CA VAL A 353 -4.11 -6.12 -6.23
C VAL A 353 -3.48 -6.83 -7.43
N GLY A 354 -2.38 -7.58 -7.22
CA GLY A 354 -1.71 -8.31 -8.29
C GLY A 354 -2.61 -9.36 -8.96
N ILE A 355 -3.36 -10.13 -8.17
CA ILE A 355 -4.36 -11.09 -8.69
C ILE A 355 -5.45 -10.37 -9.48
N GLY A 356 -5.94 -9.24 -8.95
CA GLY A 356 -6.95 -8.41 -9.62
C GLY A 356 -6.47 -7.86 -10.96
N MET A 357 -5.24 -7.35 -11.04
CA MET A 357 -4.63 -6.87 -12.28
C MET A 357 -4.48 -7.98 -13.31
N ALA A 358 -4.00 -9.15 -12.90
CA ALA A 358 -3.85 -10.30 -13.79
C ALA A 358 -5.21 -10.80 -14.33
N ALA A 359 -6.20 -10.96 -13.44
CA ALA A 359 -7.56 -11.34 -13.83
C ALA A 359 -8.21 -10.27 -14.72
N GLY A 360 -8.02 -9.00 -14.39
CA GLY A 360 -8.52 -7.86 -15.18
C GLY A 360 -7.93 -7.83 -16.58
N GLY A 361 -6.62 -8.05 -16.73
CA GLY A 361 -5.97 -8.15 -18.03
C GLY A 361 -6.62 -9.23 -18.90
N TRP A 362 -6.83 -10.43 -18.36
CA TRP A 362 -7.50 -11.51 -19.07
C TRP A 362 -8.95 -11.19 -19.45
N LEU A 363 -9.69 -10.49 -18.54
CA LEU A 363 -11.06 -10.05 -18.81
C LEU A 363 -11.13 -9.02 -19.95
N ILE A 364 -10.19 -8.07 -19.96
CA ILE A 364 -10.12 -7.02 -20.99
C ILE A 364 -9.82 -7.60 -22.36
N GLU A 365 -8.83 -8.51 -22.45
CA GLU A 365 -8.48 -9.16 -23.71
C GLU A 365 -9.66 -9.96 -24.31
N ARG A 366 -10.54 -10.49 -23.46
CA ARG A 366 -11.63 -11.37 -23.91
C ARG A 366 -12.93 -10.62 -24.12
N TRP A 367 -13.17 -9.50 -23.44
CA TRP A 367 -14.41 -8.74 -23.49
C TRP A 367 -14.17 -7.23 -23.63
N SER A 368 -13.92 -6.52 -22.52
CA SER A 368 -13.77 -5.05 -22.51
C SER A 368 -13.26 -4.54 -21.16
N SER A 369 -12.91 -3.24 -21.10
CA SER A 369 -12.65 -2.54 -19.84
C SER A 369 -13.83 -2.61 -18.86
N GLY A 370 -15.06 -2.52 -19.37
CA GLY A 370 -16.28 -2.64 -18.59
C GLY A 370 -16.40 -3.97 -17.85
N ALA A 371 -15.98 -5.09 -18.48
CA ALA A 371 -16.00 -6.40 -17.84
C ALA A 371 -15.06 -6.47 -16.61
N ALA A 372 -13.89 -5.87 -16.70
CA ALA A 372 -12.96 -5.76 -15.56
C ALA A 372 -13.56 -4.92 -14.42
N LEU A 373 -14.22 -3.80 -14.75
CA LEU A 373 -14.88 -2.95 -13.76
C LEU A 373 -16.07 -3.66 -13.10
N VAL A 374 -16.92 -4.38 -13.86
CA VAL A 374 -18.00 -5.20 -13.29
C VAL A 374 -17.45 -6.27 -12.35
N ALA A 375 -16.38 -6.97 -12.75
CA ALA A 375 -15.73 -7.96 -11.89
C ALA A 375 -15.19 -7.30 -10.60
N GLY A 376 -14.59 -6.12 -10.69
CA GLY A 376 -14.14 -5.33 -9.55
C GLY A 376 -15.27 -4.97 -8.59
N ALA A 377 -16.42 -4.57 -9.14
CA ALA A 377 -17.63 -4.29 -8.35
C ALA A 377 -18.13 -5.54 -7.61
N ILE A 378 -18.23 -6.68 -8.30
CA ILE A 378 -18.65 -7.95 -7.71
C ILE A 378 -17.70 -8.37 -6.58
N VAL A 379 -16.40 -8.29 -6.80
CA VAL A 379 -15.37 -8.64 -5.80
C VAL A 379 -15.48 -7.76 -4.57
N ALA A 380 -15.66 -6.43 -4.74
CA ALA A 380 -15.80 -5.50 -3.62
C ALA A 380 -17.08 -5.76 -2.81
N VAL A 381 -18.23 -5.96 -3.48
CA VAL A 381 -19.50 -6.28 -2.81
C VAL A 381 -19.42 -7.63 -2.10
N SER A 382 -18.83 -8.65 -2.74
CA SER A 382 -18.65 -9.98 -2.13
C SER A 382 -17.77 -9.89 -0.88
N ALA A 383 -16.68 -9.13 -0.92
CA ALA A 383 -15.84 -8.89 0.25
C ALA A 383 -16.62 -8.14 1.35
N GLY A 384 -17.47 -7.16 0.99
CA GLY A 384 -18.33 -6.46 1.94
C GLY A 384 -19.36 -7.36 2.61
N THR A 385 -20.00 -8.27 1.86
CA THR A 385 -20.94 -9.26 2.42
C THR A 385 -20.22 -10.27 3.32
N LEU A 386 -19.03 -10.74 2.94
CA LEU A 386 -18.21 -11.61 3.79
C LEU A 386 -17.76 -10.89 5.06
N ALA A 387 -17.38 -9.60 4.97
CA ALA A 387 -17.05 -8.80 6.15
C ALA A 387 -18.23 -8.71 7.12
N ALA A 388 -19.45 -8.47 6.60
CA ALA A 388 -20.66 -8.43 7.42
C ALA A 388 -21.00 -9.77 8.08
N ALA A 389 -20.71 -10.88 7.41
CA ALA A 389 -21.03 -12.22 7.90
C ALA A 389 -19.99 -12.79 8.88
N TRP A 390 -18.70 -12.53 8.64
CA TRP A 390 -17.61 -13.17 9.36
C TRP A 390 -16.99 -12.31 10.45
N LEU A 391 -16.92 -10.99 10.22
CA LEU A 391 -16.35 -10.10 11.23
C LEU A 391 -17.43 -9.76 12.26
N ARG A 392 -17.20 -10.21 13.51
CA ARG A 392 -18.15 -9.95 14.60
C ARG A 392 -18.21 -8.48 14.92
N ALA A 393 -19.43 -7.95 15.00
CA ALA A 393 -19.71 -6.61 15.50
C ALA A 393 -19.70 -6.68 17.05
N GLU A 394 -18.50 -6.61 17.67
CA GLU A 394 -18.39 -6.32 19.11
C GLU A 394 -18.16 -4.85 19.33
#